data_efc49e28bd1ea8f95da619866576edb8
#
_entry.id   efc49e28bd1ea8f95da619866576edb8
#
_cell.length_a   1.000
_cell.length_b   1.000
_cell.length_c   1.000
_cell.angle_alpha   90.00
_cell.angle_beta   90.00
_cell.angle_gamma   90.00
#
_symmetry.space_group_name_H-M   'P 1'
#
loop_
_entity.id
_entity.type
_entity.pdbx_description
1 polymer ?
#
loop_
_entity_poly.entity_id
_entity_poly.type
_entity_poly.pdbx_seq_one_letter_code
_entity_poly.pdbx_strand_id
1 'polypeptide(L)'
;MTQRAIEAGCEPVAVLCSEKGEARLATFAPDYARYSFLASEELRRNITGLGVPLDVISLFKRPEPGDLSRLATRFTCGVLVDHVDNPVNIGSITRNAAALGWDAMFLDSNSGDPLARRALRVSMGNAFHLPYARVPDVASFVASLKAAGVATIALTPSADAEPLSTVRIDAPRRLLLLGSERDGLDADVMSVCSHRVRIEMGDGVDSLNVAAASAIACYTLRK
;
A
#
# COMPACT_ATOMS: atom_id res chain seq x y z
N MET A 1 4.80 -14.76 1.90
CA MET A 1 5.59 -13.52 1.69
C MET A 1 6.90 -13.81 0.98
N THR A 2 7.75 -14.71 1.48
CA THR A 2 9.01 -15.08 0.79
C THR A 2 8.78 -15.40 -0.69
N GLN A 3 7.84 -16.26 -1.01
CA GLN A 3 7.50 -16.60 -2.40
C GLN A 3 7.13 -15.35 -3.23
N ARG A 4 6.31 -14.44 -2.72
CA ARG A 4 5.94 -13.20 -3.42
C ARG A 4 7.12 -12.26 -3.65
N ALA A 5 8.04 -12.18 -2.69
CA ALA A 5 9.26 -11.39 -2.88
C ALA A 5 10.13 -11.97 -4.00
N ILE A 6 10.23 -13.31 -4.08
CA ILE A 6 10.94 -14.01 -5.14
C ILE A 6 10.27 -13.77 -6.50
N GLU A 7 8.96 -13.96 -6.59
CA GLU A 7 8.16 -13.70 -7.81
C GLU A 7 8.27 -12.26 -8.29
N ALA A 8 8.42 -11.30 -7.35
CA ALA A 8 8.67 -9.90 -7.66
C ALA A 8 10.15 -9.57 -8.02
N GLY A 9 11.02 -10.58 -8.07
CA GLY A 9 12.42 -10.42 -8.45
C GLY A 9 13.31 -9.80 -7.35
N CYS A 10 12.88 -9.82 -6.08
CA CYS A 10 13.71 -9.32 -4.98
C CYS A 10 14.97 -10.18 -4.82
N GLU A 11 16.13 -9.54 -4.71
CA GLU A 11 17.43 -10.21 -4.55
C GLU A 11 17.58 -10.76 -3.13
N PRO A 12 17.80 -12.08 -2.94
CA PRO A 12 17.96 -12.68 -1.63
C PRO A 12 19.33 -12.34 -1.03
N VAL A 13 19.35 -12.15 0.28
CA VAL A 13 20.58 -11.99 1.07
C VAL A 13 20.79 -13.22 1.96
N ALA A 14 19.74 -13.64 2.68
CA ALA A 14 19.77 -14.82 3.55
C ALA A 14 18.35 -15.33 3.77
N VAL A 15 18.24 -16.64 3.98
CA VAL A 15 17.00 -17.32 4.35
C VAL A 15 17.25 -18.18 5.58
N LEU A 16 16.56 -17.94 6.66
CA LEU A 16 16.63 -18.71 7.88
C LEU A 16 15.46 -19.68 7.93
N CYS A 17 15.73 -20.99 8.00
CA CYS A 17 14.73 -22.05 7.88
C CYS A 17 14.73 -23.02 9.05
N SER A 18 13.56 -23.61 9.35
CA SER A 18 13.48 -24.96 9.93
C SER A 18 13.70 -26.01 8.83
N GLU A 19 13.92 -27.28 9.18
CA GLU A 19 13.97 -28.39 8.21
C GLU A 19 12.71 -28.44 7.34
N LYS A 20 11.53 -28.26 7.95
CA LYS A 20 10.25 -28.16 7.25
C LYS A 20 10.20 -26.95 6.32
N GLY A 21 10.75 -25.82 6.77
CA GLY A 21 10.83 -24.59 5.99
C GLY A 21 11.74 -24.74 4.77
N GLU A 22 12.86 -25.40 4.92
CA GLU A 22 13.79 -25.69 3.82
C GLU A 22 13.14 -26.59 2.76
N ALA A 23 12.52 -27.70 3.19
CA ALA A 23 11.80 -28.59 2.29
C ALA A 23 10.70 -27.82 1.50
N ARG A 24 9.98 -26.93 2.18
CA ARG A 24 8.99 -26.06 1.52
C ARG A 24 9.63 -25.06 0.56
N LEU A 25 10.73 -24.42 0.92
CA LEU A 25 11.46 -23.49 0.05
C LEU A 25 11.89 -24.16 -1.24
N ALA A 26 12.40 -25.39 -1.16
CA ALA A 26 12.85 -26.19 -2.29
C ALA A 26 11.74 -26.45 -3.32
N THR A 27 10.44 -26.43 -2.92
CA THR A 27 9.34 -26.68 -3.85
C THR A 27 9.05 -25.51 -4.80
N PHE A 28 9.38 -24.28 -4.42
CA PHE A 28 9.10 -23.09 -5.25
C PHE A 28 10.34 -22.23 -5.57
N ALA A 29 11.46 -22.47 -4.89
CA ALA A 29 12.69 -21.72 -5.10
C ALA A 29 13.94 -22.60 -4.79
N PRO A 30 14.20 -23.67 -5.54
CA PRO A 30 15.32 -24.58 -5.26
C PRO A 30 16.68 -23.88 -5.30
N ASP A 31 16.87 -22.87 -6.16
CA ASP A 31 18.10 -22.10 -6.28
C ASP A 31 18.42 -21.27 -5.04
N TYR A 32 17.44 -21.08 -4.14
CA TYR A 32 17.60 -20.31 -2.90
C TYR A 32 18.26 -21.14 -1.78
N ALA A 33 18.48 -22.45 -1.97
CA ALA A 33 19.19 -23.30 -1.02
C ALA A 33 20.58 -22.73 -0.65
N ARG A 34 21.28 -22.11 -1.61
CA ARG A 34 22.59 -21.45 -1.37
C ARG A 34 22.56 -20.26 -0.40
N TYR A 35 21.39 -19.70 -0.15
CA TYR A 35 21.18 -18.60 0.80
C TYR A 35 20.57 -19.08 2.13
N SER A 36 20.28 -20.40 2.24
CA SER A 36 19.55 -20.98 3.37
C SER A 36 20.48 -21.37 4.51
N PHE A 37 20.02 -21.09 5.72
CA PHE A 37 20.65 -21.49 6.97
C PHE A 37 19.61 -22.23 7.81
N LEU A 38 19.90 -23.50 8.14
CA LEU A 38 19.08 -24.28 9.07
C LEU A 38 19.31 -23.76 10.49
N ALA A 39 18.23 -23.57 11.22
CA ALA A 39 18.29 -23.10 12.60
C ALA A 39 17.16 -23.67 13.46
N SER A 40 17.48 -23.95 14.71
CA SER A 40 16.48 -24.32 15.72
C SER A 40 15.43 -23.23 15.90
N GLU A 41 14.29 -23.58 16.48
CA GLU A 41 13.24 -22.60 16.79
C GLU A 41 13.76 -21.51 17.73
N GLU A 42 14.54 -21.88 18.74
CA GLU A 42 15.14 -20.94 19.70
C GLU A 42 16.05 -19.93 19.00
N LEU A 43 16.93 -20.40 18.11
CA LEU A 43 17.83 -19.51 17.37
C LEU A 43 17.06 -18.57 16.45
N ARG A 44 16.04 -19.08 15.74
CA ARG A 44 15.19 -18.24 14.89
C ARG A 44 14.43 -17.18 15.71
N ARG A 45 13.96 -17.54 16.92
CA ARG A 45 13.32 -16.61 17.85
C ARG A 45 14.29 -15.49 18.27
N ASN A 46 15.48 -15.86 18.69
CA ASN A 46 16.50 -14.93 19.17
C ASN A 46 16.93 -13.93 18.07
N ILE A 47 17.18 -14.43 16.86
CA ILE A 47 17.60 -13.58 15.72
C ILE A 47 16.49 -12.63 15.28
N THR A 48 15.23 -13.07 15.29
CA THR A 48 14.13 -12.30 14.69
C THR A 48 13.32 -11.48 15.69
N GLY A 49 13.42 -11.78 16.98
CA GLY A 49 12.57 -11.21 18.04
C GLY A 49 11.10 -11.59 17.89
N LEU A 50 10.77 -12.65 17.13
CA LEU A 50 9.40 -13.15 16.98
C LEU A 50 9.09 -14.16 18.08
N GLY A 51 7.99 -13.98 18.80
CA GLY A 51 7.57 -14.90 19.86
C GLY A 51 7.41 -16.34 19.34
N VAL A 52 6.78 -16.51 18.16
CA VAL A 52 6.70 -17.78 17.42
C VAL A 52 7.35 -17.55 16.06
N PRO A 53 8.57 -18.05 15.82
CA PRO A 53 9.26 -17.85 14.57
C PRO A 53 8.63 -18.70 13.46
N LEU A 54 8.54 -18.12 12.27
CA LEU A 54 8.07 -18.82 11.08
C LEU A 54 9.07 -19.87 10.62
N ASP A 55 8.59 -20.88 9.88
CA ASP A 55 9.45 -21.93 9.30
C ASP A 55 10.43 -21.38 8.25
N VAL A 56 10.06 -20.30 7.57
CA VAL A 56 10.92 -19.59 6.60
C VAL A 56 10.90 -18.10 6.91
N ILE A 57 12.07 -17.53 7.11
CA ILE A 57 12.29 -16.11 7.36
C ILE A 57 13.37 -15.65 6.40
N SER A 58 13.07 -14.69 5.54
CA SER A 58 13.97 -14.29 4.47
C SER A 58 14.35 -12.82 4.57
N LEU A 59 15.60 -12.55 4.31
CA LEU A 59 16.14 -11.21 4.13
C LEU A 59 16.42 -11.00 2.65
N PHE A 60 15.90 -9.91 2.10
CA PHE A 60 16.13 -9.49 0.72
C PHE A 60 16.78 -8.11 0.69
N LYS A 61 17.53 -7.83 -0.36
CA LYS A 61 17.86 -6.44 -0.66
C LYS A 61 16.56 -5.68 -0.88
N ARG A 62 16.53 -4.46 -0.32
CA ARG A 62 15.35 -3.61 -0.49
C ARG A 62 15.24 -3.18 -1.95
N PRO A 63 14.12 -3.42 -2.63
CA PRO A 63 13.88 -2.84 -3.93
C PRO A 63 13.75 -1.31 -3.83
N GLU A 64 14.28 -0.61 -4.82
CA GLU A 64 14.11 0.84 -4.91
C GLU A 64 12.63 1.20 -5.16
N PRO A 65 12.16 2.34 -4.62
CA PRO A 65 10.87 2.89 -5.00
C PRO A 65 10.80 3.11 -6.52
N GLY A 66 9.61 3.01 -7.07
CA GLY A 66 9.40 3.30 -8.48
C GLY A 66 9.72 4.75 -8.84
N ASP A 67 10.13 4.98 -10.08
CA ASP A 67 10.25 6.32 -10.65
C ASP A 67 8.89 7.02 -10.67
N LEU A 68 8.77 8.15 -9.98
CA LEU A 68 7.51 8.90 -9.83
C LEU A 68 6.95 9.33 -11.18
N SER A 69 7.78 9.88 -12.06
CA SER A 69 7.36 10.41 -13.36
C SER A 69 6.82 9.29 -14.25
N ARG A 70 7.52 8.15 -14.27
CA ARG A 70 7.10 6.98 -15.02
C ARG A 70 5.81 6.37 -14.46
N LEU A 71 5.68 6.26 -13.14
CA LEU A 71 4.48 5.71 -12.52
C LEU A 71 3.29 6.63 -12.73
N ALA A 72 3.48 7.95 -12.61
CA ALA A 72 2.45 8.97 -12.81
C ALA A 72 1.84 8.95 -14.24
N THR A 73 2.56 8.47 -15.24
CA THR A 73 2.06 8.40 -16.62
C THR A 73 1.36 7.08 -16.97
N ARG A 74 1.55 6.02 -16.18
CA ARG A 74 1.13 4.65 -16.57
C ARG A 74 -0.05 4.10 -15.81
N PHE A 75 -0.30 4.55 -14.57
CA PHE A 75 -1.38 4.01 -13.77
C PHE A 75 -2.75 4.31 -14.35
N THR A 76 -3.70 3.45 -14.08
CA THR A 76 -5.12 3.64 -14.40
C THR A 76 -5.92 4.00 -13.15
N CYS A 77 -5.74 3.26 -12.08
CA CYS A 77 -6.35 3.52 -10.77
C CYS A 77 -5.24 3.57 -9.72
N GLY A 78 -4.93 4.76 -9.21
CA GLY A 78 -3.91 5.00 -8.20
C GLY A 78 -4.49 5.40 -6.86
N VAL A 79 -3.84 5.01 -5.77
CA VAL A 79 -4.12 5.49 -4.41
C VAL A 79 -2.97 6.38 -3.96
N LEU A 80 -3.27 7.57 -3.49
CA LEU A 80 -2.31 8.43 -2.79
C LEU A 80 -2.66 8.47 -1.32
N VAL A 81 -1.66 8.26 -0.46
CA VAL A 81 -1.78 8.41 0.99
C VAL A 81 -0.95 9.61 1.44
N ASP A 82 -1.56 10.45 2.27
CA ASP A 82 -1.01 11.71 2.75
C ASP A 82 -1.02 11.71 4.28
N HIS A 83 0.17 11.80 4.90
CA HIS A 83 0.36 11.76 6.36
C HIS A 83 -0.19 10.50 7.06
N VAL A 84 -0.23 9.35 6.39
CA VAL A 84 -0.61 8.07 6.99
C VAL A 84 0.65 7.33 7.46
N ASP A 85 1.01 7.47 8.71
CA ASP A 85 2.25 6.96 9.30
C ASP A 85 2.14 5.53 9.85
N ASN A 86 0.92 5.08 10.24
CA ASN A 86 0.71 3.77 10.84
C ASN A 86 0.97 2.63 9.83
N PRO A 87 1.97 1.76 10.07
CA PRO A 87 2.31 0.69 9.13
C PRO A 87 1.18 -0.37 8.98
N VAL A 88 0.24 -0.46 9.93
CA VAL A 88 -0.93 -1.34 9.79
C VAL A 88 -1.87 -0.77 8.75
N ASN A 89 -2.11 0.55 8.77
CA ASN A 89 -2.97 1.20 7.78
C ASN A 89 -2.33 1.19 6.40
N ILE A 90 -1.04 1.52 6.29
CA ILE A 90 -0.29 1.40 5.03
C ILE A 90 -0.40 -0.01 4.45
N GLY A 91 -0.15 -1.05 5.25
CA GLY A 91 -0.26 -2.43 4.81
C GLY A 91 -1.67 -2.82 4.38
N SER A 92 -2.69 -2.34 5.09
CA SER A 92 -4.10 -2.61 4.77
C SER A 92 -4.53 -1.88 3.49
N ILE A 93 -4.17 -0.60 3.32
CA ILE A 93 -4.44 0.18 2.12
C ILE A 93 -3.76 -0.47 0.90
N THR A 94 -2.48 -0.85 1.03
CA THR A 94 -1.75 -1.58 -0.02
C THR A 94 -2.48 -2.86 -0.43
N ARG A 95 -2.96 -3.63 0.55
CA ARG A 95 -3.70 -4.87 0.30
C ARG A 95 -5.04 -4.60 -0.38
N ASN A 96 -5.78 -3.61 0.08
CA ASN A 96 -7.08 -3.22 -0.49
C ASN A 96 -6.93 -2.76 -1.94
N ALA A 97 -5.98 -1.87 -2.21
CA ALA A 97 -5.68 -1.40 -3.56
C ALA A 97 -5.33 -2.56 -4.49
N ALA A 98 -4.35 -3.40 -4.13
CA ALA A 98 -3.95 -4.54 -4.94
C ALA A 98 -5.10 -5.54 -5.18
N ALA A 99 -5.87 -5.88 -4.13
CA ALA A 99 -6.97 -6.83 -4.22
C ALA A 99 -8.14 -6.34 -5.07
N LEU A 100 -8.32 -5.03 -5.18
CA LEU A 100 -9.41 -4.38 -5.90
C LEU A 100 -9.02 -3.88 -7.29
N GLY A 101 -7.80 -4.26 -7.77
CA GLY A 101 -7.34 -3.98 -9.12
C GLY A 101 -6.79 -2.57 -9.33
N TRP A 102 -6.44 -1.88 -8.25
CA TRP A 102 -5.71 -0.61 -8.32
C TRP A 102 -4.25 -0.92 -8.59
N ASP A 103 -3.60 -0.14 -9.45
CA ASP A 103 -2.34 -0.49 -10.10
C ASP A 103 -1.15 0.42 -9.73
N ALA A 104 -1.36 1.42 -8.85
CA ALA A 104 -0.30 2.27 -8.32
C ALA A 104 -0.61 2.78 -6.90
N MET A 105 0.46 3.02 -6.14
CA MET A 105 0.39 3.69 -4.85
C MET A 105 1.39 4.85 -4.80
N PHE A 106 0.94 6.00 -4.33
CA PHE A 106 1.74 7.20 -4.11
C PHE A 106 1.72 7.52 -2.62
N LEU A 107 2.86 7.94 -2.09
CA LEU A 107 2.99 8.27 -0.67
C LEU A 107 3.72 9.61 -0.54
N ASP A 108 3.20 10.50 0.29
CA ASP A 108 3.95 11.68 0.70
C ASP A 108 5.25 11.29 1.46
N SER A 109 6.04 12.28 1.80
CA SER A 109 7.33 12.05 2.49
C SER A 109 7.16 11.55 3.93
N ASN A 110 6.02 11.82 4.57
CA ASN A 110 5.74 11.52 5.97
C ASN A 110 4.98 10.21 6.18
N SER A 111 4.33 9.70 5.14
CA SER A 111 3.61 8.42 5.22
C SER A 111 4.55 7.25 5.44
N GLY A 112 4.05 6.22 6.11
CA GLY A 112 4.77 5.01 6.43
C GLY A 112 5.31 4.30 5.20
N ASP A 113 6.19 3.33 5.44
CA ASP A 113 6.84 2.56 4.40
C ASP A 113 6.06 1.27 4.08
N PRO A 114 5.60 1.05 2.83
CA PRO A 114 4.92 -0.19 2.43
C PRO A 114 5.77 -1.45 2.60
N LEU A 115 7.10 -1.31 2.55
CA LEU A 115 8.05 -2.40 2.75
C LEU A 115 8.51 -2.55 4.21
N ALA A 116 8.02 -1.73 5.13
CA ALA A 116 8.25 -1.95 6.55
C ALA A 116 7.70 -3.33 6.95
N ARG A 117 8.44 -4.05 7.82
CA ARG A 117 8.11 -5.42 8.25
C ARG A 117 6.64 -5.61 8.64
N ARG A 118 6.05 -4.65 9.36
CA ARG A 118 4.65 -4.72 9.79
C ARG A 118 3.68 -4.49 8.64
N ALA A 119 3.96 -3.52 7.77
CA ALA A 119 3.17 -3.25 6.57
C ALA A 119 3.19 -4.44 5.60
N LEU A 120 4.37 -5.05 5.35
CA LEU A 120 4.50 -6.27 4.55
C LEU A 120 3.66 -7.43 5.10
N ARG A 121 3.63 -7.62 6.42
CA ARG A 121 2.82 -8.68 7.03
C ARG A 121 1.34 -8.43 6.86
N VAL A 122 0.88 -7.21 7.10
CA VAL A 122 -0.54 -6.83 6.97
C VAL A 122 -0.99 -6.88 5.51
N SER A 123 -0.15 -6.38 4.58
CA SER A 123 -0.44 -6.46 3.15
C SER A 123 -0.33 -7.89 2.59
N MET A 124 0.09 -8.88 3.40
CA MET A 124 0.37 -10.24 2.94
C MET A 124 1.39 -10.29 1.79
N GLY A 125 2.31 -9.29 1.73
CA GLY A 125 3.32 -9.16 0.69
C GLY A 125 2.82 -8.55 -0.63
N ASN A 126 1.60 -7.99 -0.67
CA ASN A 126 1.11 -7.31 -1.88
C ASN A 126 1.93 -6.05 -2.24
N ALA A 127 2.64 -5.47 -1.26
CA ALA A 127 3.57 -4.36 -1.51
C ALA A 127 4.71 -4.69 -2.48
N PHE A 128 5.00 -5.97 -2.74
CA PHE A 128 5.97 -6.37 -3.76
C PHE A 128 5.42 -6.28 -5.19
N HIS A 129 4.10 -6.31 -5.34
CA HIS A 129 3.43 -6.34 -6.65
C HIS A 129 2.71 -5.05 -7.00
N LEU A 130 2.39 -4.21 -6.00
CA LEU A 130 1.81 -2.90 -6.22
C LEU A 130 2.93 -1.85 -6.36
N PRO A 131 3.20 -1.34 -7.57
CA PRO A 131 4.20 -0.30 -7.76
C PRO A 131 3.90 0.92 -6.89
N TYR A 132 4.92 1.48 -6.25
CA TYR A 132 4.75 2.69 -5.45
C TYR A 132 5.88 3.70 -5.68
N ALA A 133 5.57 4.98 -5.47
CA ALA A 133 6.54 6.07 -5.53
C ALA A 133 6.29 7.07 -4.40
N ARG A 134 7.37 7.79 -4.00
CA ARG A 134 7.27 8.92 -3.06
C ARG A 134 6.97 10.21 -3.81
N VAL A 135 6.12 11.04 -3.21
CA VAL A 135 5.70 12.34 -3.74
C VAL A 135 6.19 13.43 -2.80
N PRO A 136 7.16 14.24 -3.20
CA PRO A 136 7.71 15.30 -2.35
C PRO A 136 6.73 16.44 -2.07
N ASP A 137 5.91 16.81 -3.06
CA ASP A 137 4.91 17.86 -3.00
C ASP A 137 3.58 17.31 -3.53
N VAL A 138 2.69 16.98 -2.60
CA VAL A 138 1.41 16.33 -2.91
C VAL A 138 0.48 17.26 -3.68
N ALA A 139 0.37 18.53 -3.28
CA ALA A 139 -0.55 19.48 -3.92
C ALA A 139 -0.15 19.73 -5.38
N SER A 140 1.12 20.01 -5.63
CA SER A 140 1.65 20.19 -7.00
C SER A 140 1.51 18.93 -7.85
N PHE A 141 1.75 17.75 -7.28
CA PHE A 141 1.59 16.46 -7.98
C PHE A 141 0.14 16.22 -8.37
N VAL A 142 -0.81 16.40 -7.46
CA VAL A 142 -2.24 16.25 -7.70
C VAL A 142 -2.74 17.24 -8.75
N ALA A 143 -2.32 18.50 -8.66
CA ALA A 143 -2.66 19.53 -9.66
C ALA A 143 -2.15 19.15 -11.07
N SER A 144 -0.93 18.62 -11.17
CA SER A 144 -0.35 18.17 -12.44
C SER A 144 -1.12 16.99 -13.06
N LEU A 145 -1.54 16.03 -12.24
CA LEU A 145 -2.36 14.90 -12.69
C LEU A 145 -3.74 15.33 -13.15
N LYS A 146 -4.37 16.25 -12.41
CA LYS A 146 -5.66 16.85 -12.81
C LYS A 146 -5.54 17.58 -14.16
N ALA A 147 -4.48 18.35 -14.36
CA ALA A 147 -4.21 19.01 -15.64
C ALA A 147 -3.99 18.02 -16.79
N ALA A 148 -3.48 16.82 -16.48
CA ALA A 148 -3.32 15.70 -17.42
C ALA A 148 -4.59 14.84 -17.60
N GLY A 149 -5.75 15.30 -17.10
CA GLY A 149 -7.04 14.61 -17.27
C GLY A 149 -7.29 13.42 -16.34
N VAL A 150 -6.51 13.28 -15.26
CA VAL A 150 -6.76 12.28 -14.21
C VAL A 150 -7.84 12.83 -13.27
N ALA A 151 -8.88 12.05 -12.99
CA ALA A 151 -9.81 12.35 -11.91
C ALA A 151 -9.11 12.20 -10.56
N THR A 152 -8.93 13.30 -9.84
CA THR A 152 -8.33 13.32 -8.50
C THR A 152 -9.44 13.44 -7.46
N ILE A 153 -9.57 12.44 -6.59
CA ILE A 153 -10.72 12.19 -5.74
C ILE A 153 -10.28 12.23 -4.29
N ALA A 154 -10.57 13.31 -3.59
CA ALA A 154 -10.30 13.42 -2.16
C ALA A 154 -11.40 12.72 -1.35
N LEU A 155 -11.02 11.75 -0.52
CA LEU A 155 -11.92 11.13 0.44
C LEU A 155 -11.90 11.94 1.74
N THR A 156 -13.04 12.49 2.13
CA THR A 156 -13.19 13.36 3.31
C THR A 156 -14.52 13.06 4.00
N PRO A 157 -14.63 13.19 5.33
CA PRO A 157 -15.91 13.07 6.03
C PRO A 157 -16.79 14.33 5.93
N SER A 158 -16.32 15.39 5.29
CA SER A 158 -17.00 16.68 5.22
C SER A 158 -18.41 16.57 4.63
N ALA A 159 -19.39 17.22 5.27
CA ALA A 159 -20.79 17.12 4.88
C ALA A 159 -21.10 17.75 3.50
N ASP A 160 -20.25 18.67 3.03
CA ASP A 160 -20.36 19.33 1.71
C ASP A 160 -19.77 18.47 0.57
N ALA A 161 -19.12 17.34 0.90
CA ALA A 161 -18.60 16.40 -0.08
C ALA A 161 -19.72 15.53 -0.69
N GLU A 162 -19.57 15.17 -1.96
CA GLU A 162 -20.53 14.33 -2.68
C GLU A 162 -20.58 12.92 -2.08
N PRO A 163 -21.79 12.32 -1.87
CA PRO A 163 -21.87 10.96 -1.38
C PRO A 163 -21.20 9.96 -2.34
N LEU A 164 -20.37 9.09 -1.78
CA LEU A 164 -19.66 8.06 -2.56
C LEU A 164 -20.62 7.07 -3.25
N SER A 165 -21.80 6.86 -2.67
CA SER A 165 -22.84 5.98 -3.22
C SER A 165 -23.45 6.49 -4.55
N THR A 166 -23.41 7.80 -4.78
CA THR A 166 -24.05 8.44 -5.94
C THR A 166 -23.07 9.06 -6.92
N VAL A 167 -21.82 9.30 -6.50
CA VAL A 167 -20.80 9.92 -7.35
C VAL A 167 -20.58 9.14 -8.65
N ARG A 168 -20.42 9.85 -9.75
CA ARG A 168 -20.09 9.29 -11.06
C ARG A 168 -18.78 9.88 -11.55
N ILE A 169 -17.77 9.05 -11.69
CA ILE A 169 -16.45 9.43 -12.18
C ILE A 169 -16.27 8.86 -13.58
N ASP A 170 -16.50 9.69 -14.57
CA ASP A 170 -16.29 9.33 -15.99
C ASP A 170 -14.90 9.82 -16.44
N ALA A 171 -13.88 9.09 -16.02
CA ALA A 171 -12.50 9.36 -16.39
C ALA A 171 -11.74 8.06 -16.62
N PRO A 172 -10.87 7.99 -17.66
CA PRO A 172 -10.08 6.79 -17.95
C PRO A 172 -9.06 6.49 -16.85
N ARG A 173 -8.62 7.53 -16.14
CA ARG A 173 -7.63 7.44 -15.06
C ARG A 173 -8.15 8.15 -13.81
N ARG A 174 -7.89 7.57 -12.66
CA ARG A 174 -8.34 8.12 -11.37
C ARG A 174 -7.31 7.94 -10.27
N LEU A 175 -7.22 8.92 -9.39
CA LEU A 175 -6.39 8.91 -8.19
C LEU A 175 -7.28 9.14 -6.98
N LEU A 176 -7.35 8.16 -6.08
CA LEU A 176 -8.01 8.29 -4.78
C LEU A 176 -7.00 8.82 -3.76
N LEU A 177 -7.34 9.91 -3.08
CA LEU A 177 -6.54 10.50 -2.03
C LEU A 177 -7.11 10.14 -0.66
N LEU A 178 -6.24 9.68 0.24
CA LEU A 178 -6.54 9.26 1.61
C LEU A 178 -5.64 10.05 2.56
N GLY A 179 -6.22 10.79 3.47
CA GLY A 179 -5.51 11.55 4.50
C GLY A 179 -5.30 10.78 5.80
N SER A 180 -4.60 11.41 6.74
CA SER A 180 -4.39 10.89 8.09
C SER A 180 -5.71 10.71 8.85
N GLU A 181 -5.70 9.88 9.89
CA GLU A 181 -6.88 9.68 10.75
C GLU A 181 -7.15 10.87 11.68
N ARG A 182 -6.17 11.74 11.89
CA ARG A 182 -6.30 12.90 12.79
C ARG A 182 -6.82 14.12 12.05
N ASP A 183 -6.09 14.53 11.01
CA ASP A 183 -6.29 15.83 10.35
C ASP A 183 -6.93 15.67 8.96
N GLY A 184 -7.00 14.44 8.45
CA GLY A 184 -7.47 14.17 7.09
C GLY A 184 -6.45 14.56 6.03
N LEU A 185 -6.94 15.03 4.89
CA LEU A 185 -6.13 15.62 3.82
C LEU A 185 -5.93 17.11 4.08
N ASP A 186 -4.74 17.61 3.77
CA ASP A 186 -4.45 19.03 3.85
C ASP A 186 -5.39 19.86 2.97
N ALA A 187 -5.76 21.07 3.43
CA ALA A 187 -6.68 21.96 2.73
C ALA A 187 -6.19 22.31 1.32
N ASP A 188 -4.89 22.52 1.16
CA ASP A 188 -4.27 22.82 -0.13
C ASP A 188 -4.40 21.64 -1.10
N VAL A 189 -4.20 20.42 -0.61
CA VAL A 189 -4.38 19.17 -1.40
C VAL A 189 -5.85 19.03 -1.80
N MET A 190 -6.78 19.21 -0.86
CA MET A 190 -8.22 19.13 -1.15
C MET A 190 -8.68 20.18 -2.18
N SER A 191 -8.11 21.39 -2.14
CA SER A 191 -8.49 22.49 -3.03
C SER A 191 -8.17 22.23 -4.50
N VAL A 192 -7.11 21.46 -4.78
CA VAL A 192 -6.69 21.14 -6.14
C VAL A 192 -7.34 19.86 -6.69
N CYS A 193 -8.02 19.06 -5.88
CA CYS A 193 -8.74 17.88 -6.34
C CYS A 193 -9.90 18.22 -7.29
N SER A 194 -10.26 17.30 -8.18
CA SER A 194 -11.42 17.44 -9.06
C SER A 194 -12.73 17.04 -8.40
N HIS A 195 -12.66 16.11 -7.43
CA HIS A 195 -13.82 15.62 -6.69
C HIS A 195 -13.50 15.55 -5.20
N ARG A 196 -14.48 15.85 -4.37
CA ARG A 196 -14.48 15.57 -2.93
C ARG A 196 -15.64 14.63 -2.66
N VAL A 197 -15.33 13.46 -2.10
CA VAL A 197 -16.33 12.42 -1.84
C VAL A 197 -16.31 12.00 -0.38
N ARG A 198 -17.47 11.61 0.15
CA ARG A 198 -17.63 11.10 1.50
C ARG A 198 -18.29 9.74 1.51
N ILE A 199 -17.89 8.90 2.45
CA ILE A 199 -18.65 7.71 2.83
C ILE A 199 -19.75 8.18 3.77
N GLU A 200 -20.99 7.82 3.47
CA GLU A 200 -22.15 8.16 4.31
C GLU A 200 -22.10 7.34 5.60
N MET A 201 -22.14 8.04 6.73
CA MET A 201 -22.08 7.44 8.06
C MET A 201 -23.47 7.39 8.69
N GLY A 202 -23.66 6.47 9.62
CA GLY A 202 -24.81 6.48 10.52
C GLY A 202 -24.73 7.62 11.54
N ASP A 203 -25.84 7.96 12.14
CA ASP A 203 -25.95 9.03 13.13
C ASP A 203 -24.95 8.83 14.29
N GLY A 204 -24.23 9.90 14.62
CA GLY A 204 -23.29 9.92 15.76
C GLY A 204 -21.92 9.27 15.48
N VAL A 205 -21.61 8.92 14.22
CA VAL A 205 -20.30 8.41 13.81
C VAL A 205 -19.65 9.38 12.82
N ASP A 206 -18.50 9.94 13.21
CA ASP A 206 -17.83 10.98 12.41
C ASP A 206 -16.96 10.41 11.28
N SER A 207 -16.32 9.27 11.49
CA SER A 207 -15.38 8.70 10.50
C SER A 207 -15.15 7.20 10.66
N LEU A 208 -14.54 6.59 9.66
CA LEU A 208 -13.99 5.22 9.68
C LEU A 208 -12.47 5.28 9.74
N ASN A 209 -11.87 4.20 10.27
CA ASN A 209 -10.43 3.98 10.08
C ASN A 209 -10.07 4.06 8.59
N VAL A 210 -8.96 4.73 8.26
CA VAL A 210 -8.55 5.01 6.87
C VAL A 210 -8.40 3.74 6.02
N ALA A 211 -7.99 2.61 6.61
CA ALA A 211 -7.91 1.36 5.88
C ALA A 211 -9.30 0.78 5.53
N ALA A 212 -10.29 0.93 6.42
CA ALA A 212 -11.67 0.55 6.11
C ALA A 212 -12.26 1.47 5.04
N ALA A 213 -12.07 2.77 5.18
CA ALA A 213 -12.48 3.77 4.19
C ALA A 213 -11.86 3.50 2.82
N SER A 214 -10.57 3.13 2.78
CA SER A 214 -9.88 2.77 1.53
C SER A 214 -10.52 1.57 0.83
N ALA A 215 -10.93 0.55 1.57
CA ALA A 215 -11.56 -0.64 0.99
C ALA A 215 -12.89 -0.30 0.32
N ILE A 216 -13.73 0.48 1.01
CA ILE A 216 -15.03 0.93 0.50
C ILE A 216 -14.84 1.81 -0.75
N ALA A 217 -13.97 2.82 -0.66
CA ALA A 217 -13.74 3.74 -1.77
C ALA A 217 -13.10 3.04 -2.98
N CYS A 218 -12.09 2.19 -2.77
CA CYS A 218 -11.48 1.42 -3.85
C CYS A 218 -12.49 0.49 -4.52
N TYR A 219 -13.37 -0.15 -3.76
CA TYR A 219 -14.41 -1.03 -4.32
C TYR A 219 -15.43 -0.26 -5.14
N THR A 220 -15.92 0.87 -4.61
CA THR A 220 -16.96 1.69 -5.27
C THR A 220 -16.42 2.39 -6.51
N LEU A 221 -15.18 2.88 -6.46
CA LEU A 221 -14.55 3.65 -7.54
C LEU A 221 -13.74 2.80 -8.54
N ARG A 222 -13.71 1.46 -8.39
CA ARG A 222 -13.06 0.59 -9.38
C ARG A 222 -13.79 0.67 -10.72
N LYS A 223 -13.08 0.35 -11.80
CA LYS A 223 -13.67 0.20 -13.13
C LYS A 223 -14.46 -1.09 -13.25
#